data_df0dc726095d5bf706581bc807899a89
#
_entry.id   df0dc726095d5bf706581bc807899a89
#
_cell.length_a   1.000
_cell.length_b   1.000
_cell.length_c   1.000
_cell.angle_alpha   90.00
_cell.angle_beta   90.00
_cell.angle_gamma   90.00
#
_symmetry.space_group_name_H-M   'P 1'
#
loop_
_entity.id
_entity.type
_entity.pdbx_description
1 polymer ?
#
loop_
_entity_poly.entity_id
_entity_poly.type
_entity_poly.pdbx_seq_one_letter_code
_entity_poly.pdbx_strand_id
1 'polypeptide(L)'
;YALKLVWPTGALVNYHNFSDPKVDQTLKDAEGVVDQAERIAAHAGIQEYIHDQAPLGWIGEHYYAVGLSRKISGFRWYTTQYYHVSEMTIAE
;
A
#
# COMPACT_ATOMS: atom_id res chain seq x y z
N TYR A 1 6.36 4.50 -0.04
CA TYR A 1 5.51 5.71 0.09
C TYR A 1 4.32 5.48 1.02
N ALA A 2 3.58 4.36 0.88
CA ALA A 2 2.38 4.10 1.66
C ALA A 2 2.62 4.07 3.19
N LEU A 3 3.70 3.45 3.65
CA LEU A 3 4.02 3.39 5.08
C LEU A 3 4.12 4.76 5.73
N LYS A 4 4.67 5.75 5.02
CA LYS A 4 4.82 7.13 5.50
C LYS A 4 3.51 7.90 5.64
N LEU A 5 2.48 7.50 4.93
CA LEU A 5 1.18 8.14 5.02
C LEU A 5 0.38 7.66 6.25
N VAL A 6 0.69 6.46 6.73
CA VAL A 6 -0.14 5.77 7.72
C VAL A 6 0.51 5.72 9.09
N TRP A 7 1.79 5.36 9.18
CA TRP A 7 2.42 4.94 10.43
C TRP A 7 3.14 6.02 11.23
N PRO A 8 3.77 7.06 10.64
CA PRO A 8 4.42 8.09 11.44
C PRO A 8 3.47 8.81 12.38
N THR A 9 3.98 9.24 13.50
CA THR A 9 3.26 10.09 14.46
C THR A 9 2.72 11.32 13.74
N GLY A 10 1.39 11.53 13.81
CA GLY A 10 0.72 12.66 13.16
C GLY A 10 0.63 12.58 11.63
N ALA A 11 0.89 11.42 11.02
CA ALA A 11 0.72 11.25 9.57
C ALA A 11 -0.74 11.45 9.14
N LEU A 12 -0.91 11.89 7.88
CA LEU A 12 -2.19 12.30 7.32
C LEU A 12 -3.30 11.22 7.44
N VAL A 13 -2.93 9.96 7.32
CA VAL A 13 -3.86 8.82 7.32
C VAL A 13 -3.71 7.96 8.58
N ASN A 14 -3.05 8.48 9.60
CA ASN A 14 -2.88 7.80 10.89
C ASN A 14 -4.16 7.92 11.74
N TYR A 15 -5.26 7.35 11.26
CA TYR A 15 -6.57 7.42 11.94
C TYR A 15 -6.64 6.61 13.24
N HIS A 16 -5.73 5.69 13.44
CA HIS A 16 -5.63 4.85 14.65
C HIS A 16 -4.77 5.49 15.75
N ASN A 17 -4.24 6.69 15.48
CA ASN A 17 -3.45 7.49 16.42
C ASN A 17 -2.22 6.72 16.97
N PHE A 18 -1.64 5.85 16.15
CA PHE A 18 -0.40 5.14 16.50
C PHE A 18 0.75 6.14 16.59
N SER A 19 1.58 6.00 17.61
CA SER A 19 2.74 6.86 17.82
C SER A 19 3.87 6.03 18.42
N ASP A 20 4.94 5.87 17.66
CA ASP A 20 6.13 5.15 18.09
C ASP A 20 7.39 5.81 17.51
N PRO A 21 8.25 6.39 18.40
CA PRO A 21 9.47 7.07 17.96
C PRO A 21 10.44 6.17 17.17
N LYS A 22 10.42 4.86 17.42
CA LYS A 22 11.25 3.90 16.69
C LYS A 22 10.77 3.78 15.24
N VAL A 23 9.46 3.71 15.02
CA VAL A 23 8.88 3.68 13.67
C VAL A 23 9.16 4.98 12.95
N ASP A 24 8.96 6.12 13.62
CA ASP A 24 9.23 7.45 13.04
C ASP A 24 10.68 7.56 12.57
N GLN A 25 11.63 7.17 13.42
CA GLN A 25 13.06 7.25 13.09
C GLN A 25 13.43 6.27 11.99
N THR A 26 12.99 5.02 12.06
CA THR A 26 13.35 4.00 11.06
C THR A 26 12.78 4.34 9.68
N LEU A 27 11.57 4.87 9.61
CA LEU A 27 10.97 5.35 8.34
C LEU A 27 11.76 6.52 7.76
N LYS A 28 12.23 7.43 8.60
CA LYS A 28 13.07 8.55 8.19
C LYS A 28 14.44 8.08 7.68
N ASP A 29 15.08 7.15 8.38
CA ASP A 29 16.37 6.60 7.99
C ASP A 29 16.29 5.84 6.65
N ALA A 30 15.20 5.10 6.45
CA ALA A 30 14.96 4.37 5.19
C ALA A 30 14.82 5.28 3.96
N GLU A 31 14.54 6.58 4.13
CA GLU A 31 14.48 7.54 3.02
C GLU A 31 15.84 7.75 2.35
N GLY A 32 16.91 7.72 3.15
CA GLY A 32 18.28 7.92 2.66
C GLY A 32 18.89 6.68 1.99
N VAL A 33 18.22 5.52 2.07
CA VAL A 33 18.75 4.26 1.52
C VAL A 33 18.58 4.21 0.01
N VAL A 34 19.68 4.30 -0.72
CA VAL A 34 19.72 4.27 -2.19
C VAL A 34 19.68 2.84 -2.72
N ASP A 35 20.40 1.93 -2.07
CA ASP A 35 20.40 0.51 -2.47
C ASP A 35 19.02 -0.12 -2.33
N GLN A 36 18.59 -0.81 -3.39
CA GLN A 36 17.25 -1.40 -3.43
C GLN A 36 17.07 -2.56 -2.43
N ALA A 37 18.07 -3.40 -2.28
CA ALA A 37 17.99 -4.57 -1.41
C ALA A 37 17.96 -4.13 0.08
N GLU A 38 18.82 -3.17 0.44
CA GLU A 38 18.84 -2.59 1.77
C GLU A 38 17.52 -1.88 2.10
N ARG A 39 16.97 -1.14 1.12
CA ARG A 39 15.69 -0.47 1.29
C ARG A 39 14.53 -1.44 1.49
N ILE A 40 14.50 -2.55 0.73
CA ILE A 40 13.50 -3.61 0.90
C ILE A 40 13.62 -4.23 2.30
N ALA A 41 14.83 -4.54 2.75
CA ALA A 41 15.07 -5.11 4.06
C ALA A 41 14.65 -4.15 5.19
N ALA A 42 14.96 -2.87 5.08
CA ALA A 42 14.54 -1.86 6.05
C ALA A 42 13.01 -1.77 6.14
N HIS A 43 12.32 -1.73 5.00
CA HIS A 43 10.85 -1.68 5.00
C HIS A 43 10.21 -2.97 5.52
N ALA A 44 10.78 -4.13 5.23
CA ALA A 44 10.31 -5.41 5.76
C ALA A 44 10.43 -5.44 7.29
N GLY A 45 11.56 -5.03 7.84
CA GLY A 45 11.77 -4.96 9.28
C GLY A 45 10.80 -3.98 9.98
N ILE A 46 10.49 -2.84 9.37
CA ILE A 46 9.49 -1.91 9.90
C ILE A 46 8.09 -2.54 9.92
N GLN A 47 7.70 -3.23 8.86
CA GLN A 47 6.39 -3.87 8.77
C GLN A 47 6.23 -4.98 9.81
N GLU A 48 7.26 -5.82 9.98
CA GLU A 48 7.29 -6.85 11.00
C GLU A 48 7.17 -6.25 12.41
N TYR A 49 7.95 -5.21 12.70
CA TYR A 49 7.88 -4.52 13.97
C TYR A 49 6.48 -3.92 14.25
N ILE A 50 5.88 -3.24 13.28
CA ILE A 50 4.53 -2.68 13.42
C ILE A 50 3.49 -3.79 13.63
N HIS A 51 3.63 -4.90 12.92
CA HIS A 51 2.77 -6.06 13.09
C HIS A 51 2.82 -6.61 14.53
N ASP A 52 4.02 -6.72 15.10
CA ASP A 52 4.24 -7.21 16.47
C ASP A 52 3.67 -6.26 17.54
N GLN A 53 3.65 -4.95 17.27
CA GLN A 53 3.00 -3.97 18.16
C GLN A 53 1.47 -4.07 18.12
N ALA A 54 0.91 -4.77 17.13
CA ALA A 54 -0.52 -4.97 16.94
C ALA A 54 -1.40 -3.71 17.09
N PRO A 55 -1.04 -2.57 16.47
CA PRO A 55 -1.84 -1.34 16.56
C PRO A 55 -3.19 -1.47 15.89
N LEU A 56 -3.34 -2.46 15.01
CA LEU A 56 -4.54 -2.82 14.27
C LEU A 56 -4.76 -4.32 14.29
N GLY A 57 -6.03 -4.75 14.23
CA GLY A 57 -6.39 -6.14 13.97
C GLY A 57 -6.24 -6.46 12.48
N TRP A 58 -5.24 -7.24 12.13
CA TRP A 58 -5.02 -7.71 10.75
C TRP A 58 -6.01 -8.82 10.42
N ILE A 59 -7.05 -8.50 9.62
CA ILE A 59 -8.10 -9.47 9.29
C ILE A 59 -7.75 -10.25 8.02
N GLY A 60 -7.14 -9.60 7.04
CA GLY A 60 -6.76 -10.19 5.76
C GLY A 60 -6.73 -9.19 4.63
N GLU A 61 -6.49 -9.70 3.44
CA GLU A 61 -6.57 -8.96 2.19
C GLU A 61 -7.90 -9.21 1.51
N HIS A 62 -8.43 -8.23 0.84
CA HIS A 62 -9.65 -8.39 0.07
C HIS A 62 -9.36 -8.46 -1.44
N TYR A 63 -10.17 -9.22 -2.14
CA TYR A 63 -10.13 -9.29 -3.59
C TYR A 63 -11.14 -8.33 -4.19
N TYR A 64 -10.70 -7.58 -5.19
CA TYR A 64 -11.61 -6.80 -6.01
C TYR A 64 -12.16 -7.67 -7.14
N ALA A 65 -13.48 -7.71 -7.25
CA ALA A 65 -14.15 -8.37 -8.37
C ALA A 65 -14.75 -7.31 -9.30
N VAL A 66 -14.52 -7.47 -10.59
CA VAL A 66 -15.10 -6.62 -11.62
C VAL A 66 -15.98 -7.45 -12.52
N GLY A 67 -17.26 -7.07 -12.59
CA GLY A 67 -18.19 -7.66 -13.57
C GLY A 67 -18.13 -6.90 -14.87
N LEU A 68 -17.89 -7.61 -15.97
CA LEU A 68 -17.87 -7.05 -17.33
C LEU A 68 -18.87 -7.75 -18.21
N SER A 69 -19.55 -6.98 -19.08
CA SER A 69 -20.32 -7.55 -20.15
C SER A 69 -19.40 -8.32 -21.12
N ARG A 70 -19.89 -9.42 -21.70
CA ARG A 70 -19.17 -10.18 -22.73
C ARG A 70 -18.90 -9.36 -24.00
N LYS A 71 -19.60 -8.25 -24.16
CA LYS A 71 -19.38 -7.31 -25.28
C LYS A 71 -18.17 -6.41 -25.06
N ILE A 72 -17.59 -6.34 -23.85
CA ILE A 72 -16.45 -5.50 -23.56
C ILE A 72 -15.16 -6.28 -23.75
N SER A 73 -14.25 -5.74 -24.55
CA SER A 73 -12.88 -6.22 -24.73
C SER A 73 -11.87 -5.12 -24.37
N GLY A 74 -10.60 -5.50 -24.18
CA GLY A 74 -9.54 -4.55 -23.83
C GLY A 74 -9.50 -4.15 -22.36
N PHE A 75 -10.30 -4.75 -21.49
CA PHE A 75 -10.18 -4.50 -20.05
C PHE A 75 -8.83 -4.99 -19.51
N ARG A 76 -8.16 -4.12 -18.77
CA ARG A 76 -6.93 -4.44 -18.08
C ARG A 76 -7.05 -4.05 -16.61
N TRP A 77 -6.59 -4.95 -15.75
CA TRP A 77 -6.46 -4.67 -14.33
C TRP A 77 -5.21 -3.83 -14.05
N TYR A 78 -5.35 -2.75 -13.30
CA TYR A 78 -4.25 -1.94 -12.83
C TYR A 78 -4.20 -1.96 -11.29
N THR A 79 -3.03 -2.09 -10.72
CA THR A 79 -2.80 -2.11 -9.27
C THR A 79 -3.26 -0.83 -8.56
N THR A 80 -3.36 0.27 -9.30
CA THR A 80 -3.89 1.55 -8.83
C THR A 80 -5.41 1.59 -8.70
N GLN A 81 -6.12 0.52 -9.13
CA GLN A 81 -7.58 0.42 -9.14
C GLN A 81 -8.29 1.40 -10.09
N TYR A 82 -7.55 2.11 -10.94
CA TYR A 82 -8.11 2.92 -12.01
C TYR A 82 -8.18 2.10 -13.30
N TYR A 83 -9.22 2.35 -14.08
CA TYR A 83 -9.43 1.66 -15.35
C TYR A 83 -9.23 2.63 -16.50
N HIS A 84 -8.49 2.22 -17.50
CA HIS A 84 -8.30 2.99 -18.71
C HIS A 84 -9.41 2.66 -19.71
N VAL A 85 -10.51 3.39 -19.64
CA VAL A 85 -11.68 3.19 -20.49
C VAL A 85 -11.34 3.36 -21.98
N SER A 86 -10.35 4.19 -22.31
CA SER A 86 -9.86 4.40 -23.68
C SER A 86 -9.28 3.15 -24.34
N GLU A 87 -8.91 2.14 -23.57
CA GLU A 87 -8.40 0.86 -24.07
C GLU A 87 -9.51 -0.17 -24.30
N MET A 88 -10.74 0.15 -23.86
CA MET A 88 -11.88 -0.76 -23.97
C MET A 88 -12.66 -0.53 -25.25
N THR A 89 -13.17 -1.60 -25.82
CA THR A 89 -14.09 -1.57 -26.97
C THR A 89 -15.36 -2.34 -26.65
N ILE A 90 -16.46 -1.91 -27.23
CA ILE A 90 -17.77 -2.56 -27.09
C ILE A 90 -18.12 -3.16 -28.44
N ALA A 91 -18.35 -4.47 -28.46
CA ALA A 91 -18.88 -5.14 -29.65
C ALA A 91 -20.38 -4.81 -29.83
N GLU A 92 -20.78 -4.53 -31.04
CA GLU A 92 -22.18 -4.29 -31.43
C GLU A 92 -23.07 -5.53 -31.24
#